data_b821b58d9aa4c60520f6f0d6bb6880aa
#
_entry.id   b821b58d9aa4c60520f6f0d6bb6880aa
#
_cell.length_a   1.000
_cell.length_b   1.000
_cell.length_c   1.000
_cell.angle_alpha   90.00
_cell.angle_beta   90.00
_cell.angle_gamma   90.00
#
_symmetry.space_group_name_H-M   'P 1'
#
loop_
_entity.id
_entity.type
_entity.pdbx_description
1 polymer ?
#
loop_
_entity_poly.entity_id
_entity_poly.type
_entity_poly.pdbx_seq_one_letter_code
_entity_poly.pdbx_strand_id
1 'polypeptide(L)'
;MLTAATELGYEGKIVCGLDAAPSFNTTYGGDCSNIYYINNINIDDPTTAEMAAAVEDKVSAVNKYFLGYDVVMIAKQCIEEAGLDDAAALLSAIENVKDFKGLTGTVTIDPETHMPDGMGMFMYTYDNQTPVMLEEFAG
;
A
#
# COMPACT_ATOMS: atom_id res chain seq x y z
N MET A 1 20.13 7.82 -5.43
CA MET A 1 20.55 6.90 -4.34
C MET A 1 21.18 5.63 -4.91
N LEU A 2 20.48 4.79 -5.67
CA LEU A 2 21.03 3.52 -6.20
C LEU A 2 22.24 3.71 -7.09
N THR A 3 22.20 4.65 -8.03
CA THR A 3 23.35 4.99 -8.88
C THR A 3 24.58 5.31 -8.03
N ALA A 4 24.43 6.14 -6.99
CA ALA A 4 25.54 6.48 -6.10
C ALA A 4 26.03 5.28 -5.28
N ALA A 5 25.15 4.40 -4.83
CA ALA A 5 25.54 3.17 -4.13
C ALA A 5 26.37 2.28 -5.05
N THR A 6 25.96 2.10 -6.30
CA THR A 6 26.70 1.33 -7.31
C THR A 6 28.06 1.95 -7.62
N GLU A 7 28.12 3.27 -7.83
CA GLU A 7 29.36 4.00 -8.09
C GLU A 7 30.36 3.90 -6.93
N LEU A 8 29.87 3.80 -5.71
CA LEU A 8 30.68 3.61 -4.50
C LEU A 8 31.00 2.15 -4.19
N GLY A 9 30.53 1.20 -5.01
CA GLY A 9 30.73 -0.23 -4.78
C GLY A 9 30.01 -0.76 -3.53
N TYR A 10 28.88 -0.17 -3.15
CA TYR A 10 28.10 -0.64 -2.01
C TYR A 10 27.33 -1.91 -2.38
N GLU A 11 27.64 -3.02 -1.73
CA GLU A 11 27.02 -4.34 -1.94
C GLU A 11 26.03 -4.74 -0.83
N GLY A 12 25.80 -3.85 0.14
CA GLY A 12 24.90 -4.14 1.26
C GLY A 12 23.42 -4.07 0.88
N LYS A 13 22.58 -4.60 1.77
CA LYS A 13 21.12 -4.50 1.63
C LYS A 13 20.64 -3.06 1.82
N ILE A 14 19.69 -2.64 0.99
CA ILE A 14 19.04 -1.33 1.07
C ILE A 14 17.58 -1.58 1.44
N VAL A 15 17.16 -1.08 2.60
CA VAL A 15 15.79 -1.23 3.09
C VAL A 15 15.05 0.08 2.89
N CYS A 16 13.87 0.00 2.27
CA CYS A 16 13.02 1.13 1.92
C CYS A 16 11.62 0.96 2.50
N GLY A 17 10.93 2.08 2.76
CA GLY A 17 9.52 2.09 3.12
C GLY A 17 8.59 2.07 1.90
N LEU A 18 7.30 2.28 2.14
CA LEU A 18 6.22 2.27 1.14
C LEU A 18 6.46 3.19 -0.07
N ASP A 19 7.14 4.31 0.11
CA ASP A 19 7.34 5.31 -0.94
C ASP A 19 8.39 4.90 -1.98
N ALA A 20 9.17 3.86 -1.72
CA ALA A 20 10.21 3.39 -2.65
C ALA A 20 9.65 2.43 -3.72
N ALA A 21 8.46 1.87 -3.52
CA ALA A 21 7.93 0.76 -4.29
C ALA A 21 7.66 1.03 -5.79
N PRO A 22 7.04 2.16 -6.22
CA PRO A 22 6.33 2.17 -7.49
C PRO A 22 7.19 2.33 -8.76
N SER A 23 8.44 2.74 -8.67
CA SER A 23 9.23 3.03 -9.87
C SER A 23 10.74 2.86 -9.69
N PHE A 24 11.14 2.22 -8.63
CA PHE A 24 12.54 2.08 -8.27
C PHE A 24 13.34 1.32 -9.33
N ASN A 25 12.82 0.15 -9.72
CA ASN A 25 13.42 -0.74 -10.71
C ASN A 25 13.48 -0.09 -12.09
N THR A 26 12.37 0.47 -12.56
CA THR A 26 12.28 1.05 -13.91
C THR A 26 13.10 2.33 -14.06
N THR A 27 13.15 3.17 -13.02
CA THR A 27 13.93 4.41 -13.03
C THR A 27 15.43 4.14 -12.96
N TYR A 28 15.85 3.15 -12.17
CA TYR A 28 17.26 2.79 -12.04
C TYR A 28 17.78 1.99 -13.23
N GLY A 29 17.01 1.03 -13.72
CA GLY A 29 17.34 0.21 -14.89
C GLY A 29 18.47 -0.81 -14.68
N GLY A 30 19.02 -0.91 -13.46
CA GLY A 30 20.05 -1.86 -13.06
C GLY A 30 19.49 -2.99 -12.19
N ASP A 31 20.36 -3.86 -11.69
CA ASP A 31 20.01 -4.91 -10.76
C ASP A 31 19.55 -4.33 -9.40
N CYS A 32 18.36 -4.70 -8.98
CA CYS A 32 17.72 -4.26 -7.75
C CYS A 32 17.68 -5.35 -6.66
N SER A 33 18.37 -6.48 -6.82
CA SER A 33 18.27 -7.67 -5.94
C SER A 33 18.72 -7.40 -4.49
N ASN A 34 19.44 -6.31 -4.23
CA ASN A 34 19.82 -5.91 -2.87
C ASN A 34 18.84 -4.95 -2.19
N ILE A 35 17.71 -4.62 -2.86
CA ILE A 35 16.68 -3.72 -2.36
C ILE A 35 15.55 -4.52 -1.71
N TYR A 36 15.17 -4.08 -0.52
CA TYR A 36 14.05 -4.62 0.24
C TYR A 36 13.10 -3.48 0.55
N TYR A 37 11.80 -3.68 0.34
CA TYR A 37 10.82 -2.64 0.61
C TYR A 37 9.51 -3.22 1.13
N ILE A 38 8.74 -2.41 1.84
CA ILE A 38 7.42 -2.75 2.32
C ILE A 38 6.38 -2.18 1.36
N ASN A 39 5.34 -2.96 1.07
CA ASN A 39 4.18 -2.53 0.30
C ASN A 39 2.90 -3.02 0.99
N ASN A 40 1.80 -2.35 0.74
CA ASN A 40 0.46 -2.73 1.20
C ASN A 40 -0.35 -3.46 0.12
N ILE A 41 0.28 -3.79 -1.00
CA ILE A 41 -0.34 -4.55 -2.10
C ILE A 41 0.24 -5.95 -2.11
N ASN A 42 -0.64 -6.97 -2.09
CA ASN A 42 -0.28 -8.35 -2.36
C ASN A 42 -0.31 -8.60 -3.88
N ILE A 43 0.86 -8.64 -4.51
CA ILE A 43 0.95 -8.88 -5.97
C ILE A 43 0.62 -10.32 -6.37
N ASP A 44 0.61 -11.26 -5.41
CA ASP A 44 0.28 -12.67 -5.64
C ASP A 44 -1.24 -12.93 -5.51
N ASP A 45 -2.01 -11.96 -4.99
CA ASP A 45 -3.47 -12.03 -4.99
C ASP A 45 -4.03 -11.67 -6.38
N PRO A 46 -4.78 -12.57 -7.04
CA PRO A 46 -5.27 -12.33 -8.39
C PRO A 46 -6.18 -11.09 -8.52
N THR A 47 -6.99 -10.78 -7.50
CA THR A 47 -7.89 -9.61 -7.51
C THR A 47 -7.08 -8.32 -7.46
N THR A 48 -6.08 -8.27 -6.59
CA THR A 48 -5.16 -7.14 -6.46
C THR A 48 -4.34 -6.95 -7.74
N ALA A 49 -3.83 -8.03 -8.32
CA ALA A 49 -3.07 -7.99 -9.57
C ALA A 49 -3.92 -7.49 -10.75
N GLU A 50 -5.18 -7.95 -10.89
CA GLU A 50 -6.12 -7.48 -11.91
C GLU A 50 -6.40 -5.97 -11.77
N MET A 51 -6.69 -5.52 -10.56
CA MET A 51 -6.93 -4.09 -10.29
C MET A 51 -5.69 -3.24 -10.53
N ALA A 52 -4.51 -3.72 -10.16
CA ALA A 52 -3.26 -3.03 -10.41
C ALA A 52 -3.03 -2.85 -11.92
N ALA A 53 -3.15 -3.92 -12.69
CA ALA A 53 -3.00 -3.89 -14.16
C ALA A 53 -4.02 -2.95 -14.83
N ALA A 54 -5.24 -2.85 -14.29
CA ALA A 54 -6.28 -1.96 -14.83
C ALA A 54 -5.98 -0.47 -14.65
N VAL A 55 -5.09 -0.09 -13.72
CA VAL A 55 -4.82 1.30 -13.36
C VAL A 55 -3.36 1.74 -13.53
N GLU A 56 -2.40 0.83 -13.70
CA GLU A 56 -0.97 1.13 -13.73
C GLU A 56 -0.57 2.19 -14.78
N ASP A 57 -1.23 2.18 -15.94
CA ASP A 57 -1.01 3.18 -17.00
C ASP A 57 -1.69 4.54 -16.71
N LYS A 58 -2.53 4.62 -15.69
CA LYS A 58 -3.39 5.78 -15.40
C LYS A 58 -2.96 6.54 -14.15
N VAL A 59 -2.16 5.92 -13.30
CA VAL A 59 -1.75 6.48 -12.01
C VAL A 59 -0.24 6.43 -11.84
N SER A 60 0.30 7.41 -11.12
CA SER A 60 1.75 7.47 -10.85
C SER A 60 2.23 6.43 -9.83
N ALA A 61 1.31 5.89 -9.02
CA ALA A 61 1.62 4.93 -7.97
C ALA A 61 0.38 4.08 -7.62
N VAL A 62 0.39 2.80 -7.96
CA VAL A 62 -0.73 1.88 -7.75
C VAL A 62 -1.08 1.74 -6.27
N ASN A 63 -0.08 1.64 -5.39
CA ASN A 63 -0.31 1.55 -3.94
C ASN A 63 -1.03 2.79 -3.39
N LYS A 64 -0.70 3.98 -3.86
CA LYS A 64 -1.38 5.22 -3.46
C LYS A 64 -2.83 5.26 -3.97
N TYR A 65 -3.06 4.74 -5.18
CA TYR A 65 -4.41 4.60 -5.72
C TYR A 65 -5.26 3.68 -4.84
N PHE A 66 -4.74 2.53 -4.41
CA PHE A 66 -5.49 1.59 -3.57
C PHE A 66 -5.83 2.19 -2.21
N LEU A 67 -4.87 2.84 -1.56
CA LEU A 67 -5.12 3.57 -0.31
C LEU A 67 -6.21 4.64 -0.50
N GLY A 68 -6.12 5.43 -1.56
CA GLY A 68 -7.12 6.46 -1.87
C GLY A 68 -8.49 5.89 -2.16
N TYR A 69 -8.56 4.76 -2.86
CA TYR A 69 -9.81 4.04 -3.12
C TYR A 69 -10.48 3.60 -1.82
N ASP A 70 -9.73 2.95 -0.93
CA ASP A 70 -10.27 2.47 0.35
C ASP A 70 -10.76 3.62 1.22
N VAL A 71 -10.02 4.73 1.29
CA VAL A 71 -10.45 5.94 2.01
C VAL A 71 -11.80 6.46 1.48
N VAL A 72 -11.95 6.54 0.16
CA VAL A 72 -13.20 7.02 -0.46
C VAL A 72 -14.35 6.05 -0.19
N MET A 73 -14.11 4.76 -0.24
CA MET A 73 -15.15 3.74 0.00
C MET A 73 -15.57 3.69 1.47
N ILE A 74 -14.63 3.84 2.43
CA ILE A 74 -14.94 3.98 3.85
C ILE A 74 -15.76 5.26 4.08
N ALA A 75 -15.31 6.40 3.54
CA ALA A 75 -16.05 7.65 3.66
C ALA A 75 -17.47 7.54 3.10
N LYS A 76 -17.63 6.90 1.93
CA LYS A 76 -18.95 6.64 1.33
C LYS A 76 -19.84 5.85 2.28
N GLN A 77 -19.34 4.73 2.82
CA GLN A 77 -20.09 3.91 3.77
C GLN A 77 -20.55 4.72 4.99
N CYS A 78 -19.64 5.49 5.61
CA CYS A 78 -19.95 6.29 6.78
C CYS A 78 -20.99 7.39 6.48
N ILE A 79 -20.90 8.02 5.30
CA ILE A 79 -21.87 9.02 4.85
C ILE A 79 -23.25 8.42 4.61
N GLU A 80 -23.31 7.22 4.01
CA GLU A 80 -24.56 6.50 3.78
C GLU A 80 -25.22 6.08 5.10
N GLU A 81 -24.44 5.80 6.14
CA GLU A 81 -24.89 5.42 7.47
C GLU A 81 -25.34 6.64 8.30
N ALA A 82 -24.52 7.67 8.38
CA ALA A 82 -24.69 8.81 9.30
C ALA A 82 -25.32 10.06 8.65
N GLY A 83 -25.26 10.19 7.33
CA GLY A 83 -25.57 11.42 6.61
C GLY A 83 -24.42 12.43 6.64
N LEU A 84 -24.58 13.53 5.88
CA LEU A 84 -23.58 14.62 5.81
C LEU A 84 -23.88 15.78 6.75
N ASP A 85 -25.10 15.88 7.27
CA ASP A 85 -25.57 17.06 8.00
C ASP A 85 -25.22 17.02 9.50
N ASP A 86 -24.79 15.87 10.01
CA ASP A 86 -24.39 15.67 11.42
C ASP A 86 -22.94 15.22 11.51
N ALA A 87 -22.06 16.16 11.80
CA ALA A 87 -20.62 15.89 11.93
C ALA A 87 -20.28 14.94 13.09
N ALA A 88 -21.06 14.95 14.17
CA ALA A 88 -20.83 14.04 15.30
C ALA A 88 -21.24 12.60 14.95
N ALA A 89 -22.36 12.44 14.27
CA ALA A 89 -22.77 11.12 13.76
C ALA A 89 -21.77 10.57 12.74
N LEU A 90 -21.27 11.41 11.83
CA LEU A 90 -20.27 11.01 10.84
C LEU A 90 -18.95 10.61 11.51
N LEU A 91 -18.46 11.37 12.50
CA LEU A 91 -17.27 11.01 13.27
C LEU A 91 -17.47 9.65 13.95
N SER A 92 -18.61 9.47 14.62
CA SER A 92 -18.92 8.18 15.28
C SER A 92 -18.98 7.03 14.26
N ALA A 93 -19.52 7.22 13.07
CA ALA A 93 -19.54 6.20 12.03
C ALA A 93 -18.10 5.82 11.59
N ILE A 94 -17.20 6.81 11.44
CA ILE A 94 -15.79 6.56 11.09
C ILE A 94 -15.09 5.78 12.21
N GLU A 95 -15.23 6.17 13.46
CA GLU A 95 -14.64 5.51 14.64
C GLU A 95 -15.16 4.07 14.84
N ASN A 96 -16.33 3.76 14.31
CA ASN A 96 -16.93 2.44 14.41
C ASN A 96 -16.72 1.56 13.17
N VAL A 97 -15.93 1.99 12.20
CA VAL A 97 -15.58 1.15 11.04
C VAL A 97 -14.84 -0.10 11.50
N LYS A 98 -15.41 -1.27 11.18
CA LYS A 98 -14.83 -2.57 11.53
C LYS A 98 -14.89 -3.51 10.33
N ASP A 99 -13.82 -4.27 10.15
CA ASP A 99 -13.71 -5.34 9.15
C ASP A 99 -14.08 -4.89 7.72
N PHE A 100 -13.83 -3.61 7.40
CA PHE A 100 -14.04 -3.09 6.05
C PHE A 100 -13.13 -3.83 5.06
N LYS A 101 -13.72 -4.43 4.02
CA LYS A 101 -12.98 -5.16 2.98
C LYS A 101 -12.53 -4.19 1.89
N GLY A 102 -11.30 -3.69 2.04
CA GLY A 102 -10.65 -2.81 1.09
C GLY A 102 -9.72 -3.54 0.12
N LEU A 103 -9.13 -2.77 -0.80
CA LEU A 103 -8.07 -3.25 -1.70
C LEU A 103 -6.73 -3.44 -0.98
N THR A 104 -6.54 -2.76 0.16
CA THR A 104 -5.31 -2.82 0.97
C THR A 104 -5.42 -3.80 2.15
N GLY A 105 -6.51 -4.55 2.24
CA GLY A 105 -6.75 -5.52 3.30
C GLY A 105 -8.09 -5.33 4.01
N THR A 106 -8.21 -5.91 5.19
CA THR A 106 -9.38 -5.78 6.04
C THR A 106 -9.10 -4.71 7.09
N VAL A 107 -9.73 -3.55 6.97
CA VAL A 107 -9.45 -2.36 7.78
C VAL A 107 -10.44 -2.21 8.92
N THR A 108 -9.94 -2.04 10.13
CA THR A 108 -10.69 -1.58 11.31
C THR A 108 -10.08 -0.25 11.77
N ILE A 109 -10.90 0.73 12.09
CA ILE A 109 -10.42 1.98 12.68
C ILE A 109 -10.39 1.82 14.20
N ASP A 110 -9.24 2.06 14.80
CA ASP A 110 -9.11 2.13 16.26
C ASP A 110 -9.73 3.45 16.75
N PRO A 111 -10.78 3.42 17.59
CA PRO A 111 -11.49 4.62 18.02
C PRO A 111 -10.68 5.50 18.98
N GLU A 112 -9.60 5.00 19.58
CA GLU A 112 -8.75 5.79 20.50
C GLU A 112 -7.63 6.52 19.75
N THR A 113 -7.03 5.86 18.76
CA THR A 113 -5.89 6.41 18.01
C THR A 113 -6.29 6.96 16.65
N HIS A 114 -7.47 6.62 16.15
CA HIS A 114 -7.98 6.90 14.79
C HIS A 114 -7.08 6.32 13.68
N MET A 115 -6.26 5.33 14.03
CA MET A 115 -5.40 4.65 13.07
C MET A 115 -6.09 3.44 12.48
N PRO A 116 -5.85 3.13 11.19
CA PRO A 116 -6.31 1.89 10.59
C PRO A 116 -5.49 0.70 11.11
N ASP A 117 -6.19 -0.36 11.48
CA ASP A 117 -5.64 -1.66 11.84
C ASP A 117 -6.07 -2.71 10.80
N GLY A 118 -5.30 -3.78 10.63
CA GLY A 118 -5.60 -4.86 9.71
C GLY A 118 -5.27 -4.58 8.23
N MET A 119 -4.56 -3.49 7.93
CA MET A 119 -4.05 -3.27 6.57
C MET A 119 -2.97 -4.31 6.23
N GLY A 120 -3.03 -4.85 5.02
CA GLY A 120 -1.99 -5.74 4.52
C GLY A 120 -0.62 -5.06 4.50
N MET A 121 0.41 -5.79 4.93
CA MET A 121 1.79 -5.34 4.89
C MET A 121 2.67 -6.48 4.40
N PHE A 122 3.37 -6.26 3.31
CA PHE A 122 4.14 -7.28 2.61
C PHE A 122 5.57 -6.81 2.38
N MET A 123 6.54 -7.67 2.65
CA MET A 123 7.94 -7.39 2.33
C MET A 123 8.27 -7.93 0.94
N TYR A 124 8.93 -7.10 0.18
CA TYR A 124 9.38 -7.39 -1.18
C TYR A 124 10.87 -7.22 -1.36
N THR A 125 11.38 -7.93 -2.34
CA THR A 125 12.67 -7.68 -2.98
C THR A 125 12.49 -7.69 -4.49
N TYR A 126 13.60 -7.70 -5.23
CA TYR A 126 13.59 -7.88 -6.67
C TYR A 126 14.43 -9.10 -7.05
N ASP A 127 13.96 -9.90 -8.01
CA ASP A 127 14.78 -10.76 -8.83
C ASP A 127 15.20 -9.95 -10.06
N ASN A 128 16.43 -9.44 -10.02
CA ASN A 128 16.94 -8.42 -10.94
C ASN A 128 16.07 -7.13 -10.93
N GLN A 129 15.03 -7.05 -11.74
CA GLN A 129 14.07 -5.93 -11.78
C GLN A 129 12.62 -6.35 -11.53
N THR A 130 12.35 -7.64 -11.34
CA THR A 130 11.00 -8.16 -11.11
C THR A 130 10.72 -8.20 -9.61
N PRO A 131 9.63 -7.55 -9.12
CA PRO A 131 9.23 -7.65 -7.73
C PRO A 131 8.93 -9.09 -7.32
N VAL A 132 9.42 -9.48 -6.14
CA VAL A 132 9.18 -10.78 -5.52
C VAL A 132 8.74 -10.55 -4.08
N MET A 133 7.59 -11.08 -3.71
CA MET A 133 7.11 -11.06 -2.34
C MET A 133 7.90 -12.07 -1.50
N LEU A 134 8.39 -11.65 -0.36
CA LEU A 134 9.15 -12.49 0.59
C LEU A 134 8.29 -12.94 1.76
N GLU A 135 7.50 -12.05 2.32
CA GLU A 135 6.77 -12.29 3.56
C GLU A 135 5.57 -11.36 3.65
N GLU A 136 4.47 -11.89 4.22
CA GLU A 136 3.32 -11.12 4.67
C GLU A 136 3.43 -10.90 6.18
N PHE A 137 3.27 -9.67 6.61
CA PHE A 137 3.18 -9.33 8.03
C PHE A 137 1.72 -9.20 8.42
N ALA A 138 1.30 -9.94 9.45
CA ALA A 138 0.00 -9.72 10.06
C ALA A 138 0.01 -8.35 10.77
N GLY A 139 -0.91 -7.48 10.38
CA GLY A 139 -1.16 -6.22 11.05
C GLY A 139 -1.93 -6.42 12.34
#